data_d78256a0399d28fda1f0f6eaf9fe7087
#
_entry.id   d78256a0399d28fda1f0f6eaf9fe7087
#
_cell.length_a   1.000
_cell.length_b   1.000
_cell.length_c   1.000
_cell.angle_alpha   90.00
_cell.angle_beta   90.00
_cell.angle_gamma   90.00
#
_symmetry.space_group_name_H-M   'P 1'
#
loop_
_entity.id
_entity.type
_entity.pdbx_description
1 polymer ?
#
loop_
_entity_poly.entity_id
_entity_poly.type
_entity_poly.pdbx_seq_one_letter_code
_entity_poly.pdbx_strand_id
1 'polypeptide(L)'
;MVTDLAKERSTVKQIGLWLGPSFFLFMFLTAGLQETMPRDAWLVAGVGLWMATWWSTEAIPVAATAFIPLVSFPLLQVMPVKAVAQSYAHPTIFLFMGAFVLALAVEKWSLHRRIALTVLSRTGTDGRKLILGFMVAAA
;
A
#
# COMPACT_ATOMS: atom_id res chain seq x y z
N MET A 1 15.21 -9.50 -26.39
CA MET A 1 14.53 -8.29 -25.91
C MET A 1 13.69 -8.56 -24.65
N VAL A 2 12.67 -9.45 -24.65
CA VAL A 2 11.86 -9.76 -23.44
C VAL A 2 12.70 -10.41 -22.33
N THR A 3 13.59 -11.30 -22.66
CA THR A 3 14.51 -11.99 -21.73
C THR A 3 15.52 -11.04 -21.09
N ASP A 4 15.98 -10.03 -21.80
CA ASP A 4 16.93 -9.05 -21.28
C ASP A 4 16.28 -8.12 -20.27
N LEU A 5 15.05 -7.65 -20.53
CA LEU A 5 14.26 -6.84 -19.59
C LEU A 5 13.91 -7.60 -18.31
N ALA A 6 13.64 -8.90 -18.40
CA ALA A 6 13.38 -9.73 -17.23
C ALA A 6 14.65 -9.91 -16.37
N LYS A 7 15.81 -10.04 -17.01
CA LYS A 7 17.11 -10.15 -16.34
C LYS A 7 17.53 -8.85 -15.67
N GLU A 8 17.34 -7.71 -16.34
CA GLU A 8 17.59 -6.38 -15.75
C GLU A 8 16.72 -6.12 -14.53
N ARG A 9 15.42 -6.41 -14.59
CA ARG A 9 14.51 -6.29 -13.43
C ARG A 9 14.93 -7.18 -12.26
N SER A 10 15.42 -8.40 -12.54
CA SER A 10 15.95 -9.30 -11.50
C SER A 10 17.18 -8.71 -10.83
N THR A 11 18.08 -8.10 -11.59
CA THR A 11 19.32 -7.49 -11.07
C THR A 11 19.01 -6.26 -10.20
N VAL A 12 18.09 -5.39 -10.64
CA VAL A 12 17.68 -4.20 -9.87
C VAL A 12 17.04 -4.60 -8.53
N LYS A 13 16.19 -5.63 -8.54
CA LYS A 13 15.59 -6.17 -7.31
C LYS A 13 16.64 -6.73 -6.34
N GLN A 14 17.61 -7.46 -6.84
CA GLN A 14 18.70 -8.00 -6.02
C GLN A 14 19.59 -6.91 -5.45
N ILE A 15 19.94 -5.90 -6.24
CA ILE A 15 20.70 -4.75 -5.75
C ILE A 15 19.91 -4.02 -4.67
N GLY A 16 18.64 -3.73 -4.90
CA GLY A 16 17.76 -3.05 -3.93
C GLY A 16 17.61 -3.81 -2.63
N LEU A 17 17.56 -5.16 -2.69
CA LEU A 17 17.44 -6.02 -1.53
C LEU A 17 18.60 -5.83 -0.54
N TRP A 18 19.80 -5.67 -1.03
CA TRP A 18 21.00 -5.47 -0.20
C TRP A 18 21.24 -3.99 0.11
N LEU A 19 20.93 -3.10 -0.82
CA LEU A 19 21.22 -1.67 -0.70
C LEU A 19 20.35 -0.99 0.37
N GLY A 20 19.07 -1.40 0.49
CA GLY A 20 18.16 -0.89 1.53
C GLY A 20 18.67 -1.13 2.95
N PRO A 21 18.90 -2.38 3.37
CA PRO A 21 19.46 -2.69 4.69
C PRO A 21 20.85 -2.08 4.92
N SER A 22 21.67 -1.95 3.86
CA SER A 22 23.01 -1.34 3.96
C SER A 22 22.92 0.15 4.30
N PHE A 23 22.00 0.88 3.69
CA PHE A 23 21.75 2.29 4.05
C PHE A 23 21.29 2.43 5.49
N PHE A 24 20.37 1.57 5.91
CA PHE A 24 19.91 1.58 7.30
C PHE A 24 21.04 1.27 8.26
N LEU A 25 21.85 0.24 7.98
CA LEU A 25 23.00 -0.14 8.82
C LEU A 25 24.02 1.00 8.92
N PHE A 26 24.32 1.67 7.81
CA PHE A 26 25.19 2.84 7.81
C PHE A 26 24.66 3.94 8.72
N MET A 27 23.36 4.29 8.59
CA MET A 27 22.75 5.29 9.44
C MET A 27 22.67 4.86 10.91
N PHE A 28 22.45 3.59 11.18
CA PHE A 28 22.46 3.05 12.53
C PHE A 28 23.85 3.19 13.20
N LEU A 29 24.92 2.85 12.47
CA LEU A 29 26.30 2.98 12.97
C LEU A 29 26.74 4.43 13.17
N THR A 30 26.24 5.35 12.35
CA THR A 30 26.55 6.78 12.43
C THR A 30 25.64 7.55 13.40
N ALA A 31 24.62 6.92 13.96
CA ALA A 31 23.64 7.57 14.84
C ALA A 31 24.25 8.19 16.10
N GLY A 32 25.38 7.69 16.56
CA GLY A 32 26.12 8.24 17.71
C GLY A 32 27.17 9.30 17.35
N LEU A 33 27.47 9.47 16.06
CA LEU A 33 28.51 10.39 15.58
C LEU A 33 27.93 11.70 15.02
N GLN A 34 26.63 11.69 14.68
CA GLN A 34 25.97 12.85 14.12
C GLN A 34 25.31 13.71 15.22
N GLU A 35 25.46 15.04 15.11
CA GLU A 35 24.91 16.02 16.05
C GLU A 35 23.77 16.86 15.44
N THR A 36 23.46 16.63 14.17
CA THR A 36 22.54 17.48 13.39
C THR A 36 21.07 17.22 13.73
N MET A 37 20.72 16.00 14.16
CA MET A 37 19.36 15.57 14.44
C MET A 37 19.29 14.75 15.74
N PRO A 38 18.14 14.73 16.44
CA PRO A 38 17.91 13.77 17.51
C PRO A 38 18.14 12.33 17.00
N ARG A 39 18.74 11.47 17.83
CA ARG A 39 19.06 10.08 17.48
C ARG A 39 17.86 9.33 16.89
N ASP A 40 16.68 9.50 17.46
CA ASP A 40 15.47 8.82 17.03
C ASP A 40 15.04 9.27 15.62
N ALA A 41 15.14 10.56 15.33
CA ALA A 41 14.84 11.12 14.00
C ALA A 41 15.80 10.57 12.94
N TRP A 42 17.09 10.41 13.30
CA TRP A 42 18.10 9.83 12.41
C TRP A 42 17.80 8.36 12.09
N LEU A 43 17.41 7.58 13.10
CA LEU A 43 17.04 6.17 12.93
C LEU A 43 15.74 6.03 12.09
N VAL A 44 14.76 6.89 12.31
CA VAL A 44 13.52 6.93 11.49
C VAL A 44 13.85 7.25 10.04
N ALA A 45 14.73 8.22 9.77
CA ALA A 45 15.18 8.54 8.42
C ALA A 45 15.89 7.34 7.76
N GLY A 46 16.70 6.59 8.53
CA GLY A 46 17.34 5.35 8.04
C GLY A 46 16.33 4.27 7.64
N VAL A 47 15.31 4.05 8.45
CA VAL A 47 14.20 3.13 8.10
C VAL A 47 13.45 3.64 6.88
N GLY A 48 13.20 4.94 6.76
CA GLY A 48 12.56 5.55 5.61
C GLY A 48 13.35 5.34 4.32
N LEU A 49 14.67 5.53 4.34
CA LEU A 49 15.55 5.25 3.19
C LEU A 49 15.55 3.78 2.80
N TRP A 50 15.56 2.88 3.76
CA TRP A 50 15.42 1.45 3.51
C TRP A 50 14.13 1.13 2.78
N MET A 51 13.00 1.60 3.31
CA MET A 51 11.69 1.41 2.68
C MET A 51 11.61 2.02 1.29
N ALA A 52 12.10 3.26 1.11
CA ALA A 52 12.11 3.93 -0.19
C ALA A 52 12.92 3.16 -1.24
N THR A 53 14.08 2.62 -0.84
CA THR A 53 14.92 1.78 -1.71
C THR A 53 14.16 0.51 -2.14
N TRP A 54 13.50 -0.17 -1.21
CA TRP A 54 12.76 -1.40 -1.52
C TRP A 54 11.49 -1.12 -2.33
N TRP A 55 10.82 -0.01 -2.12
CA TRP A 55 9.66 0.39 -2.95
C TRP A 55 10.07 0.75 -4.37
N SER A 56 11.17 1.49 -4.53
CA SER A 56 11.65 1.91 -5.86
C SER A 56 12.18 0.75 -6.69
N THR A 57 12.78 -0.24 -6.04
CA THR A 57 13.36 -1.42 -6.71
C THR A 57 12.41 -2.61 -6.78
N GLU A 58 11.25 -2.53 -6.09
CA GLU A 58 10.34 -3.66 -5.91
C GLU A 58 11.09 -4.93 -5.42
N ALA A 59 12.07 -4.76 -4.54
CA ALA A 59 12.90 -5.85 -4.02
C ALA A 59 12.06 -6.94 -3.34
N ILE A 60 11.03 -6.52 -2.59
CA ILE A 60 9.99 -7.37 -2.01
C ILE A 60 8.61 -6.75 -2.29
N PRO A 61 7.50 -7.49 -2.10
CA PRO A 61 6.17 -6.93 -2.26
C PRO A 61 5.97 -5.67 -1.41
N VAL A 62 5.38 -4.63 -2.01
CA VAL A 62 5.16 -3.32 -1.35
C VAL A 62 4.46 -3.45 0.01
N ALA A 63 3.49 -4.37 0.10
CA ALA A 63 2.78 -4.64 1.35
C ALA A 63 3.72 -5.19 2.45
N ALA A 64 4.71 -6.03 2.10
CA ALA A 64 5.68 -6.55 3.05
C ALA A 64 6.63 -5.45 3.55
N THR A 65 7.08 -4.56 2.64
CA THR A 65 7.90 -3.40 2.99
C THR A 65 7.19 -2.48 3.99
N ALA A 66 5.88 -2.33 3.85
CA ALA A 66 5.09 -1.50 4.75
C ALA A 66 5.10 -1.96 6.21
N PHE A 67 5.45 -3.22 6.51
CA PHE A 67 5.55 -3.74 7.88
C PHE A 67 6.91 -3.48 8.54
N ILE A 68 7.91 -2.96 7.82
CA ILE A 68 9.23 -2.66 8.39
C ILE A 68 9.15 -1.77 9.63
N PRO A 69 8.41 -0.63 9.64
CA PRO A 69 8.32 0.23 10.82
C PRO A 69 7.70 -0.45 12.02
N LEU A 70 6.75 -1.38 11.80
CA LEU A 70 6.08 -2.11 12.89
C LEU A 70 7.06 -2.96 13.71
N VAL A 71 8.10 -3.46 13.05
CA VAL A 71 9.14 -4.27 13.68
C VAL A 71 10.33 -3.41 14.11
N SER A 72 10.80 -2.52 13.24
CA SER A 72 12.03 -1.75 13.48
C SER A 72 11.89 -0.70 14.57
N PHE A 73 10.78 0.06 14.63
CA PHE A 73 10.67 1.14 15.62
C PHE A 73 10.65 0.67 17.06
N PRO A 74 9.97 -0.43 17.43
CA PRO A 74 10.08 -0.98 18.78
C PRO A 74 11.47 -1.56 19.09
N LEU A 75 12.10 -2.25 18.13
CA LEU A 75 13.45 -2.81 18.31
C LEU A 75 14.51 -1.72 18.50
N LEU A 76 14.37 -0.60 17.82
CA LEU A 76 15.24 0.57 17.94
C LEU A 76 14.91 1.45 19.14
N GLN A 77 13.85 1.11 19.89
CA GLN A 77 13.33 1.89 21.03
C GLN A 77 12.91 3.33 20.66
N VAL A 78 12.62 3.57 19.39
CA VAL A 78 12.13 4.87 18.90
C VAL A 78 10.67 5.08 19.32
N MET A 79 9.86 4.02 19.28
CA MET A 79 8.44 4.10 19.60
C MET A 79 7.93 2.76 20.15
N PRO A 80 7.08 2.75 21.20
CA PRO A 80 6.54 1.51 21.76
C PRO A 80 5.60 0.82 20.75
N VAL A 81 5.60 -0.53 20.76
CA VAL A 81 4.77 -1.38 19.88
C VAL A 81 3.32 -0.91 19.78
N LYS A 82 2.72 -0.55 20.93
CA LYS A 82 1.33 -0.10 20.99
C LYS A 82 1.09 1.14 20.13
N ALA A 83 1.98 2.11 20.18
CA ALA A 83 1.83 3.36 19.42
C ALA A 83 2.03 3.12 17.91
N VAL A 84 3.00 2.29 17.53
CA VAL A 84 3.20 1.91 16.11
C VAL A 84 1.99 1.15 15.60
N ALA A 85 1.51 0.14 16.34
CA ALA A 85 0.37 -0.68 15.95
C ALA A 85 -0.93 0.14 15.79
N GLN A 86 -1.13 1.19 16.58
CA GLN A 86 -2.28 2.08 16.44
C GLN A 86 -2.33 2.77 15.07
N SER A 87 -1.18 3.09 14.47
CA SER A 87 -1.12 3.67 13.13
C SER A 87 -1.58 2.69 12.05
N TYR A 88 -1.34 1.39 12.24
CA TYR A 88 -1.79 0.33 11.33
C TYR A 88 -3.25 -0.09 11.56
N ALA A 89 -3.75 0.07 12.79
CA ALA A 89 -5.10 -0.28 13.19
C ALA A 89 -6.04 0.94 13.27
N HIS A 90 -5.78 1.99 12.50
CA HIS A 90 -6.64 3.16 12.47
C HIS A 90 -8.05 2.82 11.96
N PRO A 91 -9.14 3.32 12.58
CA PRO A 91 -10.52 2.99 12.17
C PRO A 91 -10.80 3.22 10.70
N THR A 92 -10.19 4.24 10.08
CA THR A 92 -10.32 4.53 8.65
C THR A 92 -9.82 3.39 7.77
N ILE A 93 -8.76 2.67 8.17
CA ILE A 93 -8.22 1.52 7.42
C ILE A 93 -9.26 0.39 7.40
N PHE A 94 -9.89 0.11 8.53
CA PHE A 94 -10.95 -0.90 8.62
C PHE A 94 -12.20 -0.50 7.82
N LEU A 95 -12.54 0.80 7.80
CA LEU A 95 -13.62 1.31 6.95
C LEU A 95 -13.35 1.04 5.47
N PHE A 96 -12.15 1.39 4.98
CA PHE A 96 -11.76 1.11 3.60
C PHE A 96 -11.70 -0.39 3.31
N MET A 97 -11.17 -1.18 4.21
CA MET A 97 -11.13 -2.63 4.07
C MET A 97 -12.54 -3.21 3.91
N GLY A 98 -13.49 -2.77 4.75
CA GLY A 98 -14.90 -3.15 4.62
C GLY A 98 -15.50 -2.75 3.28
N ALA A 99 -15.25 -1.53 2.82
CA ALA A 99 -15.71 -1.05 1.53
C ALA A 99 -15.14 -1.87 0.36
N PHE A 100 -13.85 -2.22 0.40
CA PHE A 100 -13.22 -3.07 -0.61
C PHE A 100 -13.80 -4.50 -0.62
N VAL A 101 -14.05 -5.10 0.55
CA VAL A 101 -14.68 -6.41 0.64
C VAL A 101 -16.08 -6.38 0.03
N LEU A 102 -16.86 -5.33 0.30
CA LEU A 102 -18.18 -5.15 -0.32
C LEU A 102 -18.07 -4.97 -1.83
N ALA A 103 -17.12 -4.15 -2.31
CA ALA A 103 -16.88 -3.95 -3.74
C ALA A 103 -16.53 -5.26 -4.46
N LEU A 104 -15.65 -6.07 -3.87
CA LEU A 104 -15.29 -7.40 -4.39
C LEU A 104 -16.50 -8.36 -4.42
N ALA A 105 -17.37 -8.30 -3.41
CA ALA A 105 -18.59 -9.09 -3.38
C ALA A 105 -19.55 -8.67 -4.51
N VAL A 106 -19.75 -7.36 -4.70
CA VAL A 106 -20.57 -6.81 -5.80
C VAL A 106 -20.04 -7.23 -7.16
N GLU A 107 -18.72 -7.19 -7.35
CA GLU A 107 -18.04 -7.62 -8.57
C GLU A 107 -18.20 -9.13 -8.79
N LYS A 108 -17.86 -9.94 -7.80
CA LYS A 108 -17.93 -11.40 -7.90
C LYS A 108 -19.32 -11.92 -8.25
N TRP A 109 -20.36 -11.33 -7.69
CA TRP A 109 -21.75 -11.71 -7.96
C TRP A 109 -22.37 -10.96 -9.13
N SER A 110 -21.60 -10.11 -9.82
CA SER A 110 -22.06 -9.24 -10.92
C SER A 110 -23.35 -8.47 -10.57
N LEU A 111 -23.43 -7.98 -9.32
CA LEU A 111 -24.65 -7.33 -8.81
C LEU A 111 -24.97 -6.07 -9.60
N HIS A 112 -23.96 -5.27 -9.95
CA HIS A 112 -24.10 -4.08 -10.80
C HIS A 112 -24.78 -4.41 -12.15
N ARG A 113 -24.41 -5.55 -12.77
CA ARG A 113 -25.02 -5.99 -14.03
C ARG A 113 -26.49 -6.41 -13.84
N ARG A 114 -26.80 -7.09 -12.73
CA ARG A 114 -28.18 -7.51 -12.41
C ARG A 114 -29.09 -6.30 -12.17
N ILE A 115 -28.59 -5.30 -11.41
CA ILE A 115 -29.31 -4.05 -11.17
C ILE A 115 -29.56 -3.34 -12.50
N ALA A 116 -28.51 -3.15 -13.33
CA ALA A 116 -28.64 -2.51 -14.62
C ALA A 116 -29.67 -3.21 -15.54
N LEU A 117 -29.60 -4.54 -15.64
CA LEU A 117 -30.55 -5.32 -16.44
C LEU A 117 -31.99 -5.24 -15.90
N THR A 118 -32.16 -5.23 -14.58
CA THR A 118 -33.48 -5.08 -13.96
C THR A 118 -34.10 -3.71 -14.25
N VAL A 119 -33.28 -2.65 -14.16
CA VAL A 119 -33.72 -1.30 -14.53
C VAL A 119 -34.11 -1.24 -16.01
N LEU A 120 -33.24 -1.75 -16.90
CA LEU A 120 -33.51 -1.81 -18.36
C LEU A 120 -34.78 -2.58 -18.69
N SER A 121 -35.02 -3.72 -18.05
CA SER A 121 -36.21 -4.52 -18.29
C SER A 121 -37.51 -3.81 -17.87
N ARG A 122 -37.46 -2.89 -16.92
CA ARG A 122 -38.60 -2.13 -16.43
C ARG A 122 -38.82 -0.79 -17.16
N THR A 123 -37.76 -0.18 -17.70
CA THR A 123 -37.82 1.13 -18.37
C THR A 123 -38.16 1.02 -19.85
N GLY A 124 -38.03 -0.17 -20.45
CA GLY A 124 -38.28 -0.39 -21.88
C GLY A 124 -37.27 0.33 -22.79
N THR A 125 -37.62 0.51 -24.07
CA THR A 125 -36.74 1.08 -25.12
C THR A 125 -36.83 2.59 -25.27
N ASP A 126 -37.61 3.29 -24.44
CA ASP A 126 -37.76 4.74 -24.49
C ASP A 126 -36.50 5.41 -23.94
N GLY A 127 -35.77 6.18 -24.78
CA GLY A 127 -34.48 6.79 -24.45
C GLY A 127 -34.51 7.71 -23.21
N ARG A 128 -35.61 8.41 -22.97
CA ARG A 128 -35.76 9.27 -21.77
C ARG A 128 -35.88 8.44 -20.49
N LYS A 129 -36.62 7.35 -20.52
CA LYS A 129 -36.81 6.44 -19.40
C LYS A 129 -35.50 5.66 -19.10
N LEU A 130 -34.74 5.34 -20.15
CA LEU A 130 -33.42 4.73 -20.04
C LEU A 130 -32.43 5.63 -19.27
N ILE A 131 -32.34 6.91 -19.65
CA ILE A 131 -31.46 7.87 -18.98
C ILE A 131 -31.85 8.02 -17.51
N LEU A 132 -33.16 8.21 -17.24
CA LEU A 132 -33.66 8.28 -15.86
C LEU A 132 -33.37 7.01 -15.06
N GLY A 133 -33.54 5.83 -15.67
CA GLY A 133 -33.27 4.55 -15.06
C GLY A 133 -31.79 4.38 -14.69
N PHE A 134 -30.86 4.80 -15.55
CA PHE A 134 -29.43 4.80 -15.25
C PHE A 134 -29.05 5.81 -14.17
N MET A 135 -29.65 7.00 -14.17
CA MET A 135 -29.40 8.00 -13.11
C MET A 135 -29.83 7.47 -11.73
N VAL A 136 -30.99 6.81 -11.65
CA VAL A 136 -31.49 6.21 -10.40
C VAL A 136 -30.64 5.00 -9.97
N ALA A 137 -30.12 4.24 -10.91
CA ALA A 137 -29.27 3.08 -10.59
C ALA A 137 -27.85 3.48 -10.14
N ALA A 138 -27.40 4.70 -10.46
CA ALA A 138 -26.08 5.22 -10.13
C ALA A 138 -26.05 6.09 -8.86
N ALA A 139 -27.21 6.46 -8.32
CA ALA A 139 -27.37 7.26 -7.10
C ALA A 139 -27.39 6.36 -5.86
#